data_750ace0babe6c13ee3d36309ebab64a1
#
_entry.id   750ace0babe6c13ee3d36309ebab64a1
#
_cell.length_a   1.000
_cell.length_b   1.000
_cell.length_c   1.000
_cell.angle_alpha   90.00
_cell.angle_beta   90.00
_cell.angle_gamma   90.00
#
_symmetry.space_group_name_H-M   'P 1'
#
loop_
_entity.id
_entity.type
_entity.pdbx_description
1 polymer ?
#
loop_
_entity_poly.entity_id
_entity_poly.type
_entity_poly.pdbx_seq_one_letter_code
_entity_poly.pdbx_strand_id
1 'polypeptide(L)'
;MENSLSKYIILTEENMAKEHICCAFSDKKCAAGYELKKEWLTKEFANGYVFRRLDARAKVFIEYVPAEYAWLPVTAPNYLMVNCFWVSGQYKGQGHGYNLLQFVIEDAKKQQKDGLVTVVGTKKNHFMSDTKWLLQHGFEEVEKLPNGFSLLVMNFHENSAVPYFNDCVKSGECPDKQGMVAYYSNRCPYTDYYVDGMLRVLAQE
;
A
#
# COMPACT_ATOMS: atom_id res chain seq x y z
N MET A 1 -25.26 -11.59 -6.63
CA MET A 1 -23.97 -10.87 -6.69
C MET A 1 -24.09 -9.36 -6.43
N GLU A 2 -25.22 -8.71 -6.67
CA GLU A 2 -25.42 -7.26 -6.44
C GLU A 2 -25.31 -6.79 -4.98
N ASN A 3 -25.57 -7.64 -4.00
CA ASN A 3 -25.64 -7.26 -2.58
C ASN A 3 -24.26 -7.19 -1.89
N SER A 4 -23.16 -7.53 -2.56
CA SER A 4 -21.78 -7.49 -2.02
C SER A 4 -21.09 -6.15 -2.30
N LEU A 5 -21.39 -5.50 -3.43
CA LEU A 5 -20.79 -4.25 -3.85
C LEU A 5 -21.19 -3.05 -2.96
N SER A 6 -22.42 -3.05 -2.46
CA SER A 6 -22.94 -1.96 -1.61
C SER A 6 -22.28 -1.85 -0.23
N LYS A 7 -21.48 -2.85 0.16
CA LYS A 7 -20.78 -2.85 1.47
C LYS A 7 -19.44 -2.14 1.47
N TYR A 8 -18.91 -1.74 0.31
CA TYR A 8 -17.58 -1.14 0.20
C TYR A 8 -17.67 0.23 -0.46
N ILE A 9 -16.94 1.17 0.13
CA ILE A 9 -16.84 2.56 -0.34
C ILE A 9 -15.49 2.75 -1.03
N ILE A 10 -15.50 3.44 -2.16
CA ILE A 10 -14.30 4.01 -2.77
C ILE A 10 -14.19 5.45 -2.33
N LEU A 11 -13.02 5.85 -1.85
CA LEU A 11 -12.76 7.25 -1.53
C LEU A 11 -12.52 8.03 -2.83
N THR A 12 -13.11 9.23 -2.90
CA THR A 12 -13.01 10.18 -3.99
C THR A 12 -12.80 11.57 -3.41
N GLU A 13 -12.45 12.56 -4.24
CA GLU A 13 -12.36 13.96 -3.81
C GLU A 13 -13.66 14.43 -3.16
N GLU A 14 -14.83 14.06 -3.70
CA GLU A 14 -16.13 14.52 -3.23
C GLU A 14 -16.49 13.98 -1.85
N ASN A 15 -16.07 12.73 -1.52
CA ASN A 15 -16.42 12.10 -0.24
C ASN A 15 -15.30 12.16 0.81
N MET A 16 -14.06 12.51 0.44
CA MET A 16 -12.89 12.49 1.31
C MET A 16 -13.08 13.28 2.62
N ALA A 17 -13.78 14.40 2.57
CA ALA A 17 -14.02 15.22 3.76
C ALA A 17 -14.87 14.51 4.81
N LYS A 18 -15.81 13.66 4.39
CA LYS A 18 -16.76 12.94 5.25
C LYS A 18 -16.30 11.55 5.66
N GLU A 19 -15.46 10.92 4.82
CA GLU A 19 -15.05 9.54 4.99
C GLU A 19 -13.75 9.41 5.78
N HIS A 20 -13.59 8.30 6.51
CA HIS A 20 -12.34 7.97 7.20
C HIS A 20 -11.42 7.11 6.34
N ILE A 21 -10.12 7.23 6.55
CA ILE A 21 -9.08 6.49 5.82
C ILE A 21 -8.59 5.22 6.53
N CYS A 22 -9.35 4.69 7.46
CA CYS A 22 -9.08 3.45 8.20
C CYS A 22 -7.78 3.42 9.03
N CYS A 23 -6.67 3.93 8.52
CA CYS A 23 -5.39 3.94 9.22
C CYS A 23 -5.37 5.02 10.30
N ALA A 24 -4.84 4.71 11.49
CA ALA A 24 -4.57 5.66 12.59
C ALA A 24 -5.76 6.53 13.07
N PHE A 25 -6.99 6.26 12.64
CA PHE A 25 -8.16 7.12 12.93
C PHE A 25 -8.51 7.25 14.42
N SER A 26 -7.94 6.42 15.28
CA SER A 26 -8.08 6.47 16.74
C SER A 26 -6.78 6.78 17.48
N ASP A 27 -5.67 6.99 16.76
CA ASP A 27 -4.36 7.21 17.34
C ASP A 27 -4.05 8.71 17.38
N LYS A 28 -4.24 9.32 18.54
CA LYS A 28 -4.08 10.77 18.73
C LYS A 28 -2.68 11.29 18.36
N LYS A 29 -1.63 10.47 18.54
CA LYS A 29 -0.24 10.85 18.21
C LYS A 29 -0.02 10.99 16.69
N CYS A 30 -0.88 10.37 15.88
CA CYS A 30 -0.81 10.39 14.42
C CYS A 30 -1.88 11.33 13.80
N ALA A 31 -2.50 12.22 14.57
CA ALA A 31 -3.57 13.08 14.06
C ALA A 31 -3.11 13.98 12.91
N ALA A 32 -1.92 14.57 13.00
CA ALA A 32 -1.33 15.36 11.92
C ALA A 32 -1.09 14.50 10.67
N GLY A 33 -0.44 13.35 10.81
CA GLY A 33 -0.19 12.42 9.71
C GLY A 33 -1.48 11.86 9.09
N TYR A 34 -2.57 11.77 9.85
CA TYR A 34 -3.88 11.39 9.33
C TYR A 34 -4.43 12.41 8.33
N GLU A 35 -4.37 13.71 8.66
CA GLU A 35 -4.80 14.78 7.76
C GLU A 35 -3.87 14.89 6.56
N LEU A 36 -2.54 14.82 6.76
CA LEU A 36 -1.56 14.79 5.68
C LEU A 36 -1.81 13.63 4.70
N LYS A 37 -2.21 12.45 5.17
CA LYS A 37 -2.58 11.35 4.29
C LYS A 37 -3.84 11.68 3.49
N LYS A 38 -4.85 12.32 4.07
CA LYS A 38 -6.06 12.71 3.34
C LYS A 38 -5.74 13.71 2.21
N GLU A 39 -4.93 14.71 2.50
CA GLU A 39 -4.46 15.67 1.50
C GLU A 39 -3.63 14.99 0.40
N TRP A 40 -2.75 14.07 0.78
CA TRP A 40 -1.95 13.28 -0.14
C TRP A 40 -2.83 12.41 -1.05
N LEU A 41 -3.78 11.67 -0.50
CA LEU A 41 -4.72 10.84 -1.27
C LEU A 41 -5.51 11.65 -2.29
N THR A 42 -6.00 12.84 -1.92
CA THR A 42 -6.74 13.72 -2.83
C THR A 42 -5.91 14.07 -4.08
N LYS A 43 -4.60 14.30 -3.90
CA LYS A 43 -3.69 14.55 -5.03
C LYS A 43 -3.43 13.29 -5.86
N GLU A 44 -3.31 12.15 -5.20
CA GLU A 44 -3.00 10.88 -5.85
C GLU A 44 -4.17 10.28 -6.64
N PHE A 45 -5.40 10.70 -6.41
CA PHE A 45 -6.53 10.28 -7.22
C PHE A 45 -6.34 10.62 -8.72
N ALA A 46 -5.69 11.74 -9.03
CA ALA A 46 -5.33 12.11 -10.40
C ALA A 46 -4.37 11.10 -11.06
N ASN A 47 -3.57 10.37 -10.27
CA ASN A 47 -2.66 9.32 -10.71
C ASN A 47 -3.33 7.93 -10.77
N GLY A 48 -4.64 7.85 -10.55
CA GLY A 48 -5.39 6.60 -10.54
C GLY A 48 -5.28 5.83 -9.21
N TYR A 49 -4.90 6.49 -8.12
CA TYR A 49 -4.88 5.85 -6.79
C TYR A 49 -6.29 5.50 -6.33
N VAL A 50 -6.47 4.28 -5.86
CA VAL A 50 -7.75 3.80 -5.33
C VAL A 50 -7.58 3.43 -3.86
N PHE A 51 -8.46 3.98 -3.04
CA PHE A 51 -8.67 3.57 -1.66
C PHE A 51 -10.07 2.98 -1.52
N ARG A 52 -10.18 1.68 -1.29
CA ARG A 52 -11.45 0.99 -1.10
C ARG A 52 -11.54 0.41 0.30
N ARG A 53 -12.61 0.68 1.01
CA ARG A 53 -12.85 0.22 2.37
C ARG A 53 -14.24 -0.35 2.59
N LEU A 54 -14.40 -1.18 3.63
CA LEU A 54 -15.71 -1.58 4.13
C LEU A 54 -16.46 -0.33 4.63
N ASP A 55 -17.77 -0.26 4.37
CA ASP A 55 -18.65 0.79 4.93
C ASP A 55 -18.92 0.52 6.41
N ALA A 56 -17.90 0.67 7.22
CA ALA A 56 -17.92 0.54 8.66
C ALA A 56 -16.72 1.27 9.26
N ARG A 57 -16.82 1.67 10.53
CA ARG A 57 -15.67 2.23 11.26
C ARG A 57 -14.70 1.12 11.68
N ALA A 58 -13.97 0.59 10.70
CA ALA A 58 -13.08 -0.55 10.85
C ALA A 58 -11.81 -0.40 10.00
N LYS A 59 -10.75 -1.14 10.36
CA LYS A 59 -9.56 -1.28 9.52
C LYS A 59 -9.75 -2.47 8.57
N VAL A 60 -10.60 -2.28 7.55
CA VAL A 60 -10.90 -3.25 6.49
C VAL A 60 -10.86 -2.49 5.17
N PHE A 61 -9.73 -2.54 4.48
CA PHE A 61 -9.48 -1.74 3.29
C PHE A 61 -8.33 -2.29 2.45
N ILE A 62 -8.28 -1.83 1.21
CA ILE A 62 -7.18 -2.04 0.29
C ILE A 62 -6.88 -0.73 -0.45
N GLU A 63 -5.59 -0.47 -0.67
CA GLU A 63 -5.11 0.68 -1.41
C GLU A 63 -4.22 0.19 -2.57
N TYR A 64 -4.43 0.73 -3.75
CA TYR A 64 -3.64 0.39 -4.92
C TYR A 64 -3.58 1.55 -5.93
N VAL A 65 -2.60 1.48 -6.82
CA VAL A 65 -2.31 2.51 -7.82
C VAL A 65 -1.55 1.87 -9.00
N PRO A 66 -1.57 2.42 -10.21
CA PRO A 66 -0.61 2.01 -11.23
C PRO A 66 0.82 2.07 -10.68
N ALA A 67 1.60 1.02 -10.89
CA ALA A 67 2.90 0.84 -10.24
C ALA A 67 3.88 1.99 -10.48
N GLU A 68 3.74 2.67 -11.61
CA GLU A 68 4.52 3.84 -12.02
C GLU A 68 4.35 5.03 -11.05
N TYR A 69 3.21 5.10 -10.34
CA TYR A 69 2.87 6.15 -9.37
C TYR A 69 2.91 5.68 -7.91
N ALA A 70 3.38 4.45 -7.66
CA ALA A 70 3.33 3.85 -6.33
C ALA A 70 4.28 4.46 -5.29
N TRP A 71 5.21 5.29 -5.71
CA TRP A 71 6.24 5.92 -4.87
C TRP A 71 7.06 4.87 -4.08
N LEU A 72 7.35 3.75 -4.73
CA LEU A 72 8.18 2.65 -4.24
C LEU A 72 9.32 2.40 -5.23
N PRO A 73 10.51 2.01 -4.74
CA PRO A 73 11.67 1.72 -5.57
C PRO A 73 11.54 0.35 -6.25
N VAL A 74 10.51 0.19 -7.05
CA VAL A 74 10.16 -1.02 -7.79
C VAL A 74 9.85 -0.65 -9.23
N THR A 75 10.41 -1.39 -10.16
CA THR A 75 10.05 -1.33 -11.58
C THR A 75 9.05 -2.44 -11.88
N ALA A 76 7.84 -2.07 -12.23
CA ALA A 76 6.74 -2.99 -12.51
C ALA A 76 5.84 -2.41 -13.62
N PRO A 77 6.34 -2.34 -14.89
CA PRO A 77 5.57 -1.74 -15.98
C PRO A 77 4.29 -2.51 -16.22
N ASN A 78 3.18 -1.79 -16.37
CA ASN A 78 1.85 -2.33 -16.60
C ASN A 78 1.26 -3.18 -15.47
N TYR A 79 1.67 -2.94 -14.21
CA TYR A 79 1.06 -3.59 -13.02
C TYR A 79 0.27 -2.59 -12.18
N LEU A 80 -0.65 -3.09 -11.34
CA LEU A 80 -1.15 -2.33 -10.19
C LEU A 80 -0.34 -2.70 -8.95
N MET A 81 0.17 -1.68 -8.26
CA MET A 81 0.83 -1.83 -6.97
C MET A 81 -0.21 -1.80 -5.86
N VAL A 82 -0.31 -2.90 -5.10
CA VAL A 82 -1.08 -2.94 -3.85
C VAL A 82 -0.21 -2.37 -2.74
N ASN A 83 -0.54 -1.17 -2.30
CA ASN A 83 0.25 -0.40 -1.32
C ASN A 83 -0.04 -0.78 0.13
N CYS A 84 -1.31 -0.93 0.47
CA CYS A 84 -1.73 -1.30 1.81
C CYS A 84 -3.00 -2.15 1.74
N PHE A 85 -3.01 -3.24 2.51
CA PHE A 85 -4.12 -4.17 2.54
C PHE A 85 -4.30 -4.68 3.97
N TRP A 86 -5.47 -4.46 4.55
CA TRP A 86 -5.70 -4.79 5.95
C TRP A 86 -7.12 -5.23 6.24
N VAL A 87 -7.25 -6.32 6.99
CA VAL A 87 -8.50 -6.77 7.60
C VAL A 87 -8.24 -7.06 9.07
N SER A 88 -8.88 -6.34 9.98
CA SER A 88 -8.60 -6.43 11.41
C SER A 88 -9.79 -6.87 12.27
N GLY A 89 -9.45 -7.34 13.47
CA GLY A 89 -10.40 -7.62 14.53
C GLY A 89 -11.49 -8.62 14.14
N GLN A 90 -12.71 -8.32 14.50
CA GLN A 90 -13.89 -9.16 14.27
C GLN A 90 -14.21 -9.44 12.79
N TYR A 91 -13.64 -8.66 11.87
CA TYR A 91 -13.89 -8.81 10.42
C TYR A 91 -13.03 -9.90 9.77
N LYS A 92 -12.05 -10.46 10.48
CA LYS A 92 -11.25 -11.59 9.99
C LYS A 92 -12.13 -12.84 9.81
N GLY A 93 -11.81 -13.65 8.80
CA GLY A 93 -12.54 -14.88 8.52
C GLY A 93 -13.93 -14.71 7.88
N GLN A 94 -14.36 -13.48 7.58
CA GLN A 94 -15.66 -13.17 6.98
C GLN A 94 -15.61 -12.93 5.46
N GLY A 95 -14.50 -13.30 4.79
CA GLY A 95 -14.33 -13.15 3.35
C GLY A 95 -13.95 -11.74 2.87
N HIS A 96 -13.85 -10.74 3.76
CA HIS A 96 -13.54 -9.36 3.36
C HIS A 96 -12.20 -9.22 2.64
N GLY A 97 -11.18 -9.97 3.05
CA GLY A 97 -9.88 -9.96 2.38
C GLY A 97 -9.99 -10.43 0.93
N TYR A 98 -10.67 -11.55 0.74
CA TYR A 98 -10.92 -12.10 -0.59
C TYR A 98 -11.68 -11.10 -1.48
N ASN A 99 -12.79 -10.53 -0.97
CA ASN A 99 -13.59 -9.57 -1.72
C ASN A 99 -12.78 -8.32 -2.12
N LEU A 100 -11.98 -7.76 -1.20
CA LEU A 100 -11.13 -6.61 -1.48
C LEU A 100 -10.08 -6.93 -2.57
N LEU A 101 -9.45 -8.10 -2.51
CA LEU A 101 -8.50 -8.53 -3.53
C LEU A 101 -9.19 -8.74 -4.89
N GLN A 102 -10.39 -9.33 -4.94
CA GLN A 102 -11.14 -9.51 -6.18
C GLN A 102 -11.44 -8.17 -6.86
N PHE A 103 -11.80 -7.11 -6.11
CA PHE A 103 -11.98 -5.79 -6.71
C PHE A 103 -10.72 -5.27 -7.38
N VAL A 104 -9.54 -5.47 -6.80
CA VAL A 104 -8.28 -5.05 -7.42
C VAL A 104 -7.98 -5.86 -8.67
N ILE A 105 -8.21 -7.18 -8.64
CA ILE A 105 -8.03 -8.06 -9.80
C ILE A 105 -8.97 -7.64 -10.95
N GLU A 106 -10.23 -7.34 -10.64
CA GLU A 106 -11.20 -6.88 -11.63
C GLU A 106 -10.81 -5.53 -12.22
N ASP A 107 -10.38 -4.58 -11.40
CA ASP A 107 -9.93 -3.26 -11.86
C ASP A 107 -8.65 -3.36 -12.70
N ALA A 108 -7.70 -4.21 -12.31
CA ALA A 108 -6.50 -4.47 -13.08
C ALA A 108 -6.81 -5.05 -14.46
N LYS A 109 -7.72 -6.04 -14.52
CA LYS A 109 -8.17 -6.64 -15.78
C LYS A 109 -8.88 -5.63 -16.67
N LYS A 110 -9.75 -4.76 -16.11
CA LYS A 110 -10.42 -3.68 -16.86
C LYS A 110 -9.41 -2.69 -17.45
N GLN A 111 -8.31 -2.43 -16.76
CA GLN A 111 -7.22 -1.57 -17.19
C GLN A 111 -6.20 -2.31 -18.07
N GLN A 112 -6.43 -3.56 -18.42
CA GLN A 112 -5.52 -4.40 -19.21
C GLN A 112 -4.11 -4.48 -18.60
N LYS A 113 -4.03 -4.54 -17.27
CA LYS A 113 -2.77 -4.70 -16.56
C LYS A 113 -2.28 -6.15 -16.62
N ASP A 114 -0.97 -6.34 -16.56
CA ASP A 114 -0.33 -7.66 -16.60
C ASP A 114 -0.48 -8.41 -15.27
N GLY A 115 -0.78 -7.70 -14.20
CA GLY A 115 -0.95 -8.32 -12.89
C GLY A 115 -0.96 -7.32 -11.73
N LEU A 116 -0.77 -7.87 -10.54
CA LEU A 116 -0.63 -7.13 -9.30
C LEU A 116 0.78 -7.32 -8.73
N VAL A 117 1.30 -6.28 -8.10
CA VAL A 117 2.59 -6.33 -7.40
C VAL A 117 2.46 -5.72 -6.01
N THR A 118 3.21 -6.21 -5.03
CA THR A 118 3.23 -5.63 -3.68
C THR A 118 4.56 -5.89 -2.99
N VAL A 119 4.97 -4.97 -2.10
CA VAL A 119 6.14 -5.13 -1.24
C VAL A 119 5.68 -5.54 0.15
N VAL A 120 6.23 -6.61 0.67
CA VAL A 120 5.91 -7.18 1.99
C VAL A 120 7.17 -7.45 2.81
N GLY A 121 7.01 -7.69 4.11
CA GLY A 121 8.12 -8.20 4.92
C GLY A 121 8.34 -9.69 4.70
N THR A 122 9.60 -10.14 4.67
CA THR A 122 9.96 -11.58 4.66
C THR A 122 9.52 -12.29 5.93
N LYS A 123 9.35 -11.52 7.01
CA LYS A 123 8.74 -11.92 8.27
C LYS A 123 7.57 -10.99 8.56
N LYS A 124 6.70 -11.37 9.51
CA LYS A 124 5.60 -10.51 9.95
C LYS A 124 6.14 -9.18 10.48
N ASN A 125 5.92 -8.11 9.73
CA ASN A 125 6.31 -6.75 10.10
C ASN A 125 5.07 -5.92 10.44
N HIS A 126 5.23 -4.97 11.36
CA HIS A 126 4.20 -3.98 11.63
C HIS A 126 3.92 -3.14 10.39
N PHE A 127 2.66 -2.76 10.19
CA PHE A 127 2.20 -1.89 9.09
C PHE A 127 2.34 -2.47 7.67
N MET A 128 2.67 -3.76 7.54
CA MET A 128 2.76 -4.44 6.24
C MET A 128 1.65 -5.48 6.08
N SER A 129 1.26 -5.72 4.84
CA SER A 129 0.28 -6.75 4.48
C SER A 129 0.78 -8.15 4.87
N ASP A 130 -0.16 -9.06 5.08
CA ASP A 130 0.15 -10.44 5.48
C ASP A 130 0.70 -11.25 4.30
N THR A 131 2.01 -11.47 4.30
CA THR A 131 2.74 -12.21 3.26
C THR A 131 2.18 -13.61 3.04
N LYS A 132 1.92 -14.35 4.13
CA LYS A 132 1.43 -15.72 4.05
C LYS A 132 0.05 -15.78 3.38
N TRP A 133 -0.82 -14.85 3.73
CA TRP A 133 -2.15 -14.76 3.15
C TRP A 133 -2.08 -14.46 1.65
N LEU A 134 -1.23 -13.52 1.23
CA LEU A 134 -1.05 -13.17 -0.18
C LEU A 134 -0.53 -14.35 -1.01
N LEU A 135 0.49 -15.07 -0.51
CA LEU A 135 1.01 -16.28 -1.17
C LEU A 135 -0.07 -17.36 -1.33
N GLN A 136 -0.97 -17.51 -0.36
CA GLN A 136 -2.10 -18.45 -0.45
C GLN A 136 -3.19 -18.00 -1.43
N HIS A 137 -3.16 -16.73 -1.88
CA HIS A 137 -4.16 -16.15 -2.77
C HIS A 137 -3.59 -15.76 -4.14
N GLY A 138 -2.57 -16.48 -4.60
CA GLY A 138 -2.07 -16.41 -5.97
C GLY A 138 -0.94 -15.43 -6.22
N PHE A 139 -0.35 -14.87 -5.17
CA PHE A 139 0.93 -14.16 -5.30
C PHE A 139 2.10 -15.13 -5.21
N GLU A 140 3.20 -14.79 -5.88
CA GLU A 140 4.48 -15.50 -5.83
C GLU A 140 5.60 -14.52 -5.46
N GLU A 141 6.60 -14.99 -4.71
CA GLU A 141 7.80 -14.18 -4.40
C GLU A 141 8.75 -14.21 -5.60
N VAL A 142 8.99 -13.05 -6.21
CA VAL A 142 9.88 -12.91 -7.37
C VAL A 142 11.24 -12.34 -7.02
N GLU A 143 11.34 -11.56 -5.95
CA GLU A 143 12.62 -11.01 -5.48
C GLU A 143 12.59 -10.77 -3.97
N LYS A 144 13.75 -10.92 -3.33
CA LYS A 144 13.94 -10.72 -1.89
C LYS A 144 15.18 -9.90 -1.62
N LEU A 145 15.05 -8.88 -0.77
CA LEU A 145 16.16 -8.05 -0.32
C LEU A 145 16.77 -8.57 1.00
N PRO A 146 18.08 -8.39 1.20
CA PRO A 146 18.74 -8.80 2.45
C PRO A 146 18.19 -8.09 3.71
N ASN A 147 17.68 -6.88 3.54
CA ASN A 147 17.09 -6.05 4.60
C ASN A 147 15.67 -6.48 5.05
N GLY A 148 15.18 -7.61 4.54
CA GLY A 148 13.93 -8.23 5.03
C GLY A 148 12.66 -7.83 4.29
N PHE A 149 12.76 -7.34 3.06
CA PHE A 149 11.61 -7.10 2.18
C PHE A 149 11.56 -8.12 1.04
N SER A 150 10.36 -8.47 0.63
CA SER A 150 10.09 -9.33 -0.53
C SER A 150 9.14 -8.61 -1.50
N LEU A 151 9.37 -8.85 -2.79
CA LEU A 151 8.48 -8.43 -3.86
C LEU A 151 7.58 -9.61 -4.23
N LEU A 152 6.29 -9.45 -4.07
CA LEU A 152 5.30 -10.44 -4.47
C LEU A 152 4.55 -9.97 -5.71
N VAL A 153 4.29 -10.91 -6.62
CA VAL A 153 3.62 -10.66 -7.89
C VAL A 153 2.49 -11.67 -8.11
N MET A 154 1.37 -11.23 -8.64
CA MET A 154 0.32 -12.06 -9.21
C MET A 154 0.24 -11.75 -10.69
N ASN A 155 0.73 -12.63 -11.55
CA ASN A 155 0.69 -12.49 -13.00
C ASN A 155 -0.66 -12.94 -13.55
N PHE A 156 -1.18 -12.21 -14.55
CA PHE A 156 -2.37 -12.60 -15.31
C PHE A 156 -2.02 -13.26 -16.64
N HIS A 157 -0.79 -13.08 -17.11
CA HIS A 157 -0.29 -13.59 -18.39
C HIS A 157 1.10 -14.20 -18.21
N GLU A 158 1.38 -15.32 -18.88
CA GLU A 158 2.66 -16.05 -18.77
C GLU A 158 3.89 -15.26 -19.23
N ASN A 159 3.71 -14.36 -20.19
CA ASN A 159 4.81 -13.58 -20.79
C ASN A 159 4.94 -12.15 -20.25
N SER A 160 4.36 -11.85 -19.11
CA SER A 160 4.45 -10.53 -18.48
C SER A 160 5.87 -10.22 -18.04
N ALA A 161 6.29 -8.96 -18.15
CA ALA A 161 7.57 -8.52 -17.62
C ALA A 161 7.64 -8.74 -16.10
N VAL A 162 8.69 -9.39 -15.62
CA VAL A 162 8.84 -9.69 -14.20
C VAL A 162 9.22 -8.40 -13.46
N PRO A 163 8.42 -7.95 -12.47
CA PRO A 163 8.78 -6.82 -11.62
C PRO A 163 10.06 -7.08 -10.80
N TYR A 164 10.78 -6.01 -10.49
CA TYR A 164 12.01 -6.08 -9.70
C TYR A 164 12.22 -4.83 -8.84
N PHE A 165 13.02 -4.96 -7.78
CA PHE A 165 13.49 -3.82 -6.99
C PHE A 165 14.54 -3.03 -7.75
N ASN A 166 14.48 -1.70 -7.66
CA ASN A 166 15.48 -0.82 -8.24
C ASN A 166 16.84 -0.98 -7.51
N ASP A 167 17.94 -0.75 -8.23
CA ASP A 167 19.29 -0.98 -7.70
C ASP A 167 19.62 -0.12 -6.48
N CYS A 168 19.06 1.07 -6.36
CA CYS A 168 19.26 1.96 -5.20
C CYS A 168 18.87 1.34 -3.86
N VAL A 169 17.93 0.38 -3.82
CA VAL A 169 17.57 -0.31 -2.57
C VAL A 169 18.30 -1.63 -2.38
N LYS A 170 18.98 -2.12 -3.40
CA LYS A 170 19.82 -3.32 -3.33
C LYS A 170 21.18 -3.00 -2.73
N SER A 171 21.80 -1.90 -3.18
CA SER A 171 23.10 -1.43 -2.66
C SER A 171 22.97 -0.70 -1.32
N GLY A 172 21.82 -0.06 -1.06
CA GLY A 172 21.66 0.85 0.07
C GLY A 172 22.43 2.16 -0.06
N GLU A 173 22.99 2.43 -1.25
CA GLU A 173 23.78 3.63 -1.52
C GLU A 173 22.90 4.75 -2.11
N CYS A 174 23.25 5.98 -1.74
CA CYS A 174 22.60 7.20 -2.22
C CYS A 174 23.70 8.19 -2.64
N PRO A 175 24.35 7.98 -3.81
CA PRO A 175 25.61 8.65 -4.16
C PRO A 175 25.47 10.18 -4.34
N ASP A 176 24.25 10.67 -4.56
CA ASP A 176 23.96 12.10 -4.70
C ASP A 176 23.70 12.82 -3.36
N LYS A 177 23.78 12.10 -2.24
CA LYS A 177 23.53 12.61 -0.89
C LYS A 177 24.68 12.27 0.06
N GLN A 178 24.79 13.05 1.13
CA GLN A 178 25.74 12.79 2.22
C GLN A 178 24.99 12.66 3.54
N GLY A 179 25.49 11.79 4.43
CA GLY A 179 24.90 11.53 5.73
C GLY A 179 23.68 10.64 5.67
N MET A 180 22.83 10.72 6.70
CA MET A 180 21.59 9.94 6.78
C MET A 180 20.53 10.57 5.88
N VAL A 181 19.96 9.77 4.99
CA VAL A 181 18.91 10.20 4.07
C VAL A 181 17.66 9.40 4.30
N ALA A 182 16.52 10.08 4.50
CA ALA A 182 15.21 9.47 4.61
C ALA A 182 14.32 9.92 3.45
N TYR A 183 13.89 8.97 2.62
CA TYR A 183 12.86 9.19 1.61
C TYR A 183 11.52 8.72 2.16
N TYR A 184 10.53 9.60 2.16
CA TYR A 184 9.20 9.28 2.68
C TYR A 184 8.09 10.01 1.92
N SER A 185 6.87 9.52 2.10
CA SER A 185 5.66 10.16 1.60
C SER A 185 4.58 10.15 2.69
N ASN A 186 3.53 10.92 2.49
CA ASN A 186 2.37 10.93 3.41
C ASN A 186 1.40 9.77 3.17
N ARG A 187 1.82 8.73 2.46
CA ARG A 187 1.04 7.52 2.23
C ARG A 187 0.59 6.81 3.50
N CYS A 188 1.39 6.86 4.55
CA CYS A 188 1.06 6.26 5.84
C CYS A 188 0.99 7.33 6.94
N PRO A 189 -0.10 7.44 7.71
CA PRO A 189 -0.24 8.41 8.79
C PRO A 189 0.86 8.32 9.87
N TYR A 190 1.47 7.15 10.02
CA TYR A 190 2.57 6.94 10.98
C TYR A 190 3.90 7.52 10.51
N THR A 191 4.06 7.79 9.20
CA THR A 191 5.32 8.28 8.65
C THR A 191 5.71 9.62 9.27
N ASP A 192 4.80 10.58 9.29
CA ASP A 192 5.01 11.90 9.87
C ASP A 192 5.49 11.80 11.34
N TYR A 193 4.81 11.02 12.16
CA TYR A 193 5.18 10.80 13.56
C TYR A 193 6.59 10.23 13.74
N TYR A 194 6.98 9.23 12.92
CA TYR A 194 8.30 8.62 13.04
C TYR A 194 9.42 9.49 12.47
N VAL A 195 9.17 10.17 11.35
CA VAL A 195 10.16 11.09 10.75
C VAL A 195 10.40 12.28 11.68
N ASP A 196 9.35 12.89 12.22
CA ASP A 196 9.47 13.98 13.19
C ASP A 196 10.24 13.53 14.47
N GLY A 197 9.93 12.33 14.98
CA GLY A 197 10.66 11.74 16.10
C GLY A 197 12.15 11.54 15.80
N MET A 198 12.48 11.05 14.62
CA MET A 198 13.88 10.88 14.19
C MET A 198 14.61 12.23 14.08
N LEU A 199 13.99 13.23 13.46
CA LEU A 199 14.57 14.57 13.30
C LEU A 199 14.83 15.24 14.66
N ARG A 200 13.94 15.05 15.65
CA ARG A 200 14.14 15.58 17.02
C ARG A 200 15.34 14.94 17.71
N VAL A 201 15.58 13.65 17.54
CA VAL A 201 16.75 12.97 18.11
C VAL A 201 18.03 13.50 17.48
N LEU A 202 18.07 13.61 16.15
CA LEU A 202 19.25 14.12 15.43
C LEU A 202 19.57 15.60 15.74
N ALA A 203 18.57 16.40 16.13
CA ALA A 203 18.79 17.80 16.50
C ALA A 203 19.34 17.98 17.94
N GLN A 204 19.43 16.90 18.74
CA GLN A 204 19.97 16.90 20.11
C GLN A 204 21.45 16.45 20.18
N GLU A 205 21.98 15.95 19.08
CA GLU A 205 23.41 15.61 18.88
C GLU A 205 24.18 16.78 18.26
#